data_8d4e62ea681f3cdc01c8ece7b143ade4
#
_entry.id   8d4e62ea681f3cdc01c8ece7b143ade4
#
_cell.length_a   1.000
_cell.length_b   1.000
_cell.length_c   1.000
_cell.angle_alpha   90.00
_cell.angle_beta   90.00
_cell.angle_gamma   90.00
#
_symmetry.space_group_name_H-M   'P 1'
#
loop_
_entity.id
_entity.type
_entity.pdbx_description
1 polymer ?
#
loop_
_entity_poly.entity_id
_entity_poly.type
_entity_poly.pdbx_seq_one_letter_code
_entity_poly.pdbx_strand_id
1 'polypeptide(L)'
;MPHFYREAEVRLSREQRKLSKMTKGSNNYNKQRRKVALAYEKVRNCRSDFQHKESKKLSDAFDYICVEDIDYKAMSQGLHLAKATNDNAFGQFRTYLAYKLQAQSKKLITIDKWYPSSKTCRYCGCVNGQLAIADREWTCPVCGRMIDRDINAAINIKNEGLRMIS
;
A
#
# COMPACT_ATOMS: atom_id res chain seq x y z
N MET A 1 10.03 -3.39 -0.60
CA MET A 1 9.73 -4.76 -1.06
C MET A 1 10.92 -5.66 -0.83
N PRO A 2 10.72 -6.92 -0.37
CA PRO A 2 11.79 -7.87 -0.09
C PRO A 2 12.61 -8.23 -1.32
N HIS A 3 13.86 -8.65 -1.12
CA HIS A 3 14.81 -9.01 -2.17
C HIS A 3 14.28 -10.10 -3.12
N PHE A 4 13.66 -11.15 -2.58
CA PHE A 4 13.08 -12.26 -3.35
C PHE A 4 11.93 -11.83 -4.30
N TYR A 5 11.18 -10.77 -3.95
CA TYR A 5 10.15 -10.22 -4.82
C TYR A 5 10.79 -9.55 -6.05
N ARG A 6 11.83 -8.74 -5.84
CA ARG A 6 12.57 -8.10 -6.94
C ARG A 6 13.20 -9.10 -7.90
N GLU A 7 13.76 -10.18 -7.37
CA GLU A 7 14.29 -11.28 -8.19
C GLU A 7 13.21 -11.92 -9.07
N ALA A 8 12.03 -12.19 -8.50
CA ALA A 8 10.92 -12.74 -9.25
C ALA A 8 10.44 -11.79 -10.37
N GLU A 9 10.41 -10.48 -10.13
CA GLU A 9 10.08 -9.47 -11.14
C GLU A 9 11.12 -9.39 -12.27
N VAL A 10 12.40 -9.42 -11.93
CA VAL A 10 13.48 -9.44 -12.92
C VAL A 10 13.37 -10.68 -13.81
N ARG A 11 13.10 -11.85 -13.22
CA ARG A 11 12.89 -13.09 -13.99
C ARG A 11 11.67 -12.96 -14.90
N LEU A 12 10.54 -12.45 -14.41
CA LEU A 12 9.34 -12.21 -15.20
C LEU A 12 9.62 -11.31 -16.42
N SER A 13 10.26 -10.17 -16.19
CA SER A 13 10.63 -9.22 -17.25
C SER A 13 11.51 -9.86 -18.32
N ARG A 14 12.46 -10.72 -17.91
CA ARG A 14 13.32 -11.47 -18.84
C ARG A 14 12.50 -12.44 -19.70
N GLU A 15 11.59 -13.21 -19.11
CA GLU A 15 10.76 -14.16 -19.84
C GLU A 15 9.75 -13.46 -20.78
N GLN A 16 9.22 -12.31 -20.39
CA GLN A 16 8.37 -11.47 -21.23
C GLN A 16 9.13 -10.93 -22.46
N ARG A 17 10.36 -10.42 -22.28
CA ARG A 17 11.22 -9.96 -23.39
C ARG A 17 11.54 -11.07 -24.39
N LYS A 18 11.73 -12.33 -23.94
CA LYS A 18 11.89 -13.48 -24.84
C LYS A 18 10.60 -13.74 -25.62
N LEU A 19 9.45 -13.73 -24.96
CA LEU A 19 8.16 -13.98 -25.58
C LEU A 19 7.83 -12.94 -26.65
N SER A 20 8.14 -11.64 -26.42
CA SER A 20 7.85 -10.55 -27.36
C SER A 20 8.60 -10.67 -28.67
N LYS A 21 9.73 -11.41 -28.71
CA LYS A 21 10.56 -11.63 -29.89
C LYS A 21 10.18 -12.90 -30.70
N MET A 22 9.16 -13.64 -30.24
CA MET A 22 8.78 -14.91 -30.87
C MET A 22 7.58 -14.75 -31.78
N THR A 23 7.50 -15.54 -32.85
CA THR A 23 6.35 -15.59 -33.76
C THR A 23 5.15 -16.13 -33.00
N LYS A 24 4.07 -15.32 -32.91
CA LYS A 24 2.80 -15.70 -32.28
C LYS A 24 2.23 -16.99 -32.91
N GLY A 25 1.74 -17.89 -32.07
CA GLY A 25 1.13 -19.14 -32.50
C GLY A 25 2.13 -20.31 -32.73
N SER A 26 3.43 -20.05 -32.78
CA SER A 26 4.42 -21.11 -32.91
C SER A 26 4.48 -22.00 -31.64
N ASN A 27 4.94 -23.24 -31.77
CA ASN A 27 5.14 -24.14 -30.64
C ASN A 27 6.08 -23.54 -29.60
N ASN A 28 7.13 -22.85 -30.04
CA ASN A 28 8.07 -22.18 -29.14
C ASN A 28 7.45 -21.00 -28.42
N TYR A 29 6.59 -20.20 -29.08
CA TYR A 29 5.79 -19.15 -28.46
C TYR A 29 4.91 -19.73 -27.35
N ASN A 30 4.19 -20.82 -27.62
CA ASN A 30 3.30 -21.45 -26.65
C ASN A 30 4.07 -22.00 -25.44
N LYS A 31 5.24 -22.61 -25.64
CA LYS A 31 6.13 -23.03 -24.55
C LYS A 31 6.61 -21.83 -23.71
N GLN A 32 7.01 -20.74 -24.36
CA GLN A 32 7.49 -19.54 -23.68
C GLN A 32 6.36 -18.83 -22.93
N ARG A 33 5.13 -18.79 -23.47
CA ARG A 33 3.93 -18.26 -22.81
C ARG A 33 3.69 -18.95 -21.47
N ARG A 34 3.84 -20.28 -21.40
CA ARG A 34 3.73 -21.05 -20.14
C ARG A 34 4.80 -20.60 -19.14
N LYS A 35 6.05 -20.38 -19.57
CA LYS A 35 7.12 -19.88 -18.68
C LYS A 35 6.80 -18.48 -18.13
N VAL A 36 6.24 -17.61 -18.95
CA VAL A 36 5.78 -16.28 -18.51
C VAL A 36 4.65 -16.42 -17.48
N ALA A 37 3.66 -17.29 -17.71
CA ALA A 37 2.58 -17.53 -16.77
C ALA A 37 3.09 -18.03 -15.40
N LEU A 38 4.03 -18.98 -15.38
CA LEU A 38 4.66 -19.47 -14.14
C LEU A 38 5.47 -18.38 -13.43
N ALA A 39 6.16 -17.51 -14.19
CA ALA A 39 6.88 -16.39 -13.61
C ALA A 39 5.91 -15.34 -12.98
N TYR A 40 4.77 -15.05 -13.61
CA TYR A 40 3.71 -14.22 -13.04
C TYR A 40 3.15 -14.83 -11.74
N GLU A 41 2.87 -16.11 -11.75
CA GLU A 41 2.39 -16.82 -10.57
C GLU A 41 3.39 -16.71 -9.42
N LYS A 42 4.69 -16.88 -9.70
CA LYS A 42 5.73 -16.71 -8.68
C LYS A 42 5.74 -15.30 -8.08
N VAL A 43 5.65 -14.25 -8.91
CA VAL A 43 5.56 -12.86 -8.43
C VAL A 43 4.34 -12.66 -7.53
N ARG A 44 3.17 -13.12 -7.97
CA ARG A 44 1.92 -13.05 -7.21
C ARG A 44 2.05 -13.77 -5.86
N ASN A 45 2.59 -14.98 -5.85
CA ASN A 45 2.72 -15.79 -4.65
C ASN A 45 3.72 -15.17 -3.66
N CYS A 46 4.86 -14.64 -4.12
CA CYS A 46 5.81 -13.92 -3.29
C CYS A 46 5.17 -12.68 -2.64
N ARG A 47 4.36 -11.93 -3.38
CA ARG A 47 3.64 -10.77 -2.86
C ARG A 47 2.62 -11.18 -1.81
N SER A 48 1.80 -12.17 -2.12
CA SER A 48 0.77 -12.68 -1.22
C SER A 48 1.36 -13.21 0.08
N ASP A 49 2.43 -14.02 0.01
CA ASP A 49 3.12 -14.53 1.21
C ASP A 49 3.67 -13.41 2.09
N PHE A 50 4.32 -12.42 1.48
CA PHE A 50 4.81 -11.26 2.23
C PHE A 50 3.66 -10.51 2.93
N GLN A 51 2.58 -10.22 2.20
CA GLN A 51 1.43 -9.51 2.75
C GLN A 51 0.72 -10.32 3.85
N HIS A 52 0.63 -11.64 3.69
CA HIS A 52 0.10 -12.51 4.74
C HIS A 52 0.94 -12.46 6.02
N LYS A 53 2.26 -12.49 5.89
CA LYS A 53 3.18 -12.41 7.03
C LYS A 53 3.10 -11.06 7.73
N GLU A 54 3.15 -9.96 6.97
CA GLU A 54 3.10 -8.62 7.57
C GLU A 54 1.72 -8.31 8.19
N SER A 55 0.62 -8.68 7.52
CA SER A 55 -0.71 -8.51 8.10
C SER A 55 -0.93 -9.38 9.34
N LYS A 56 -0.31 -10.56 9.42
CA LYS A 56 -0.34 -11.40 10.64
C LYS A 56 0.40 -10.74 11.78
N LYS A 57 1.62 -10.25 11.55
CA LYS A 57 2.40 -9.53 12.57
C LYS A 57 1.61 -8.34 13.15
N LEU A 58 0.98 -7.54 12.28
CA LEU A 58 0.20 -6.39 12.72
C LEU A 58 -1.06 -6.81 13.49
N SER A 59 -1.78 -7.83 13.03
CA SER A 59 -2.99 -8.31 13.71
C SER A 59 -2.67 -8.95 15.08
N ASP A 60 -1.47 -9.52 15.24
CA ASP A 60 -1.06 -10.08 16.54
C ASP A 60 -0.60 -8.99 17.52
N ALA A 61 0.03 -7.92 17.00
CA ALA A 61 0.62 -6.88 17.82
C ALA A 61 -0.38 -5.81 18.31
N PHE A 62 -1.51 -5.60 17.59
CA PHE A 62 -2.43 -4.50 17.88
C PHE A 62 -3.87 -4.98 17.95
N ASP A 63 -4.66 -4.38 18.86
CA ASP A 63 -6.10 -4.63 18.98
C ASP A 63 -6.93 -3.75 18.04
N TYR A 64 -6.42 -2.57 17.72
CA TYR A 64 -7.02 -1.61 16.80
C TYR A 64 -6.02 -1.17 15.76
N ILE A 65 -6.40 -1.21 14.49
CA ILE A 65 -5.61 -0.66 13.39
C ILE A 65 -6.49 0.35 12.66
N CYS A 66 -6.02 1.59 12.54
CA CYS A 66 -6.73 2.67 11.86
C CYS A 66 -6.10 2.88 10.47
N VAL A 67 -6.95 3.01 9.45
CA VAL A 67 -6.54 3.23 8.06
C VAL A 67 -7.43 4.28 7.40
N GLU A 68 -6.90 4.98 6.41
CA GLU A 68 -7.70 5.85 5.55
C GLU A 68 -8.52 5.03 4.54
N ASP A 69 -9.68 5.56 4.15
CA ASP A 69 -10.47 5.03 3.03
C ASP A 69 -9.91 5.54 1.70
N ILE A 70 -8.85 4.89 1.21
CA ILE A 70 -8.17 5.28 -0.02
C ILE A 70 -8.85 4.64 -1.23
N ASP A 71 -9.24 5.46 -2.21
CA ASP A 71 -9.59 4.99 -3.54
C ASP A 71 -8.32 4.63 -4.34
N TYR A 72 -7.90 3.38 -4.23
CA TYR A 72 -6.72 2.87 -4.94
C TYR A 72 -6.86 2.94 -6.46
N LYS A 73 -8.08 2.90 -7.00
CA LYS A 73 -8.35 2.99 -8.42
C LYS A 73 -8.09 4.42 -8.93
N ALA A 74 -8.65 5.41 -8.25
CA ALA A 74 -8.39 6.81 -8.55
C ALA A 74 -6.90 7.16 -8.40
N MET A 75 -6.23 6.67 -7.33
CA MET A 75 -4.81 6.88 -7.13
C MET A 75 -3.95 6.28 -8.25
N SER A 76 -4.31 5.11 -8.77
CA SER A 76 -3.58 4.47 -9.87
C SER A 76 -3.71 5.24 -11.19
N GLN A 77 -4.84 5.90 -11.42
CA GLN A 77 -5.12 6.65 -12.65
C GLN A 77 -4.55 8.08 -12.62
N GLY A 78 -4.62 8.74 -11.45
CA GLY A 78 -4.34 10.18 -11.35
C GLY A 78 -2.87 10.58 -11.22
N LEU A 79 -1.99 9.72 -10.71
CA LEU A 79 -0.61 10.09 -10.34
C LEU A 79 0.47 9.31 -11.09
N HIS A 80 0.15 8.66 -12.20
CA HIS A 80 1.06 7.72 -12.89
C HIS A 80 1.66 6.64 -11.98
N LEU A 81 1.02 6.39 -10.84
CA LEU A 81 1.43 5.42 -9.82
C LEU A 81 0.84 4.03 -10.05
N ALA A 82 0.20 3.79 -11.21
CA ALA A 82 -0.48 2.53 -11.52
C ALA A 82 0.39 1.30 -11.23
N LYS A 83 1.66 1.34 -11.65
CA LYS A 83 2.59 0.24 -11.39
C LYS A 83 2.84 0.09 -9.88
N ALA A 84 3.16 1.15 -9.17
CA ALA A 84 3.46 1.11 -7.74
C ALA A 84 2.22 0.68 -6.92
N THR A 85 1.03 1.18 -7.26
CA THR A 85 -0.23 0.84 -6.60
C THR A 85 -0.60 -0.63 -6.83
N ASN A 86 -0.49 -1.10 -8.07
CA ASN A 86 -0.75 -2.50 -8.42
C ASN A 86 0.31 -3.44 -7.83
N ASP A 87 1.58 -3.05 -7.84
CA ASP A 87 2.68 -3.85 -7.30
C ASP A 87 2.59 -3.98 -5.78
N ASN A 88 2.15 -2.95 -5.08
CA ASN A 88 1.97 -3.01 -3.63
C ASN A 88 0.67 -3.70 -3.21
N ALA A 89 -0.34 -3.81 -4.10
CA ALA A 89 -1.62 -4.48 -3.84
C ALA A 89 -2.23 -4.09 -2.48
N PHE A 90 -2.29 -2.78 -2.18
CA PHE A 90 -2.77 -2.24 -0.90
C PHE A 90 -4.17 -2.72 -0.52
N GLY A 91 -5.08 -2.82 -1.51
CA GLY A 91 -6.42 -3.34 -1.27
C GLY A 91 -6.41 -4.78 -0.74
N GLN A 92 -5.55 -5.64 -1.30
CA GLN A 92 -5.39 -7.02 -0.83
C GLN A 92 -4.82 -7.08 0.59
N PHE A 93 -3.84 -6.23 0.90
CA PHE A 93 -3.27 -6.12 2.24
C PHE A 93 -4.33 -5.72 3.27
N ARG A 94 -5.16 -4.70 2.94
CA ARG A 94 -6.28 -4.28 3.78
C ARG A 94 -7.29 -5.41 4.03
N THR A 95 -7.60 -6.20 2.99
CA THR A 95 -8.45 -7.38 3.12
C THR A 95 -7.84 -8.41 4.08
N TYR A 96 -6.52 -8.67 3.96
CA TYR A 96 -5.82 -9.60 4.87
C TYR A 96 -5.81 -9.12 6.31
N LEU A 97 -5.63 -7.83 6.56
CA LEU A 97 -5.75 -7.25 7.90
C LEU A 97 -7.16 -7.41 8.45
N ALA A 98 -8.18 -7.07 7.67
CA ALA A 98 -9.57 -7.06 8.10
C ALA A 98 -10.00 -8.43 8.63
N TYR A 99 -9.87 -9.51 7.84
CA TYR A 99 -10.32 -10.82 8.30
C TYR A 99 -9.47 -11.38 9.46
N LYS A 100 -8.16 -11.06 9.52
CA LYS A 100 -7.31 -11.54 10.62
C LYS A 100 -7.60 -10.85 11.94
N LEU A 101 -7.87 -9.55 11.91
CA LEU A 101 -8.33 -8.81 13.08
C LEU A 101 -9.70 -9.33 13.54
N GLN A 102 -10.63 -9.51 12.60
CA GLN A 102 -11.95 -10.06 12.90
C GLN A 102 -11.88 -11.44 13.55
N ALA A 103 -11.02 -12.33 13.06
CA ALA A 103 -10.80 -13.67 13.62
C ALA A 103 -10.24 -13.65 15.06
N GLN A 104 -9.65 -12.53 15.46
CA GLN A 104 -9.12 -12.31 16.81
C GLN A 104 -10.02 -11.39 17.67
N SER A 105 -11.26 -11.10 17.25
CA SER A 105 -12.16 -10.14 17.90
C SER A 105 -11.59 -8.73 18.03
N LYS A 106 -10.67 -8.36 17.13
CA LYS A 106 -10.03 -7.05 17.02
C LYS A 106 -10.63 -6.24 15.88
N LYS A 107 -10.33 -4.93 15.78
CA LYS A 107 -11.00 -4.05 14.83
C LYS A 107 -10.04 -3.37 13.85
N LEU A 108 -10.41 -3.37 12.57
CA LEU A 108 -9.87 -2.47 11.55
C LEU A 108 -10.83 -1.27 11.44
N ILE A 109 -10.35 -0.09 11.80
CA ILE A 109 -11.12 1.16 11.79
C ILE A 109 -10.74 1.93 10.52
N THR A 110 -11.73 2.33 9.75
CA THR A 110 -11.52 3.11 8.53
C THR A 110 -12.03 4.51 8.76
N ILE A 111 -11.14 5.50 8.66
CA ILE A 111 -11.50 6.92 8.77
C ILE A 111 -11.92 7.47 7.39
N ASP A 112 -12.62 8.60 7.40
CA ASP A 112 -13.06 9.28 6.20
C ASP A 112 -11.87 9.68 5.30
N LYS A 113 -12.00 9.46 3.99
CA LYS A 113 -10.99 9.80 2.98
C LYS A 113 -10.69 11.30 2.86
N TRP A 114 -11.62 12.15 3.30
CA TRP A 114 -11.48 13.61 3.26
C TRP A 114 -10.86 14.19 4.53
N TYR A 115 -10.62 13.36 5.54
CA TYR A 115 -9.94 13.82 6.75
C TYR A 115 -8.51 14.30 6.41
N PRO A 116 -8.14 15.56 6.71
CA PRO A 116 -6.87 16.14 6.28
C PRO A 116 -5.68 15.64 7.14
N SER A 117 -5.49 14.34 7.21
CA SER A 117 -4.54 13.67 8.10
C SER A 117 -3.12 14.20 7.98
N SER A 118 -2.62 14.40 6.76
CA SER A 118 -1.26 14.88 6.50
C SER A 118 -1.10 16.39 6.72
N LYS A 119 -2.19 17.17 6.58
CA LYS A 119 -2.18 18.64 6.69
C LYS A 119 -2.47 19.15 8.08
N THR A 120 -3.07 18.35 8.94
CA THR A 120 -3.40 18.71 10.32
C THR A 120 -2.20 18.54 11.23
N CYS A 121 -1.79 19.58 11.92
CA CYS A 121 -0.71 19.49 12.91
C CYS A 121 -1.17 18.64 14.11
N ARG A 122 -0.47 17.55 14.38
CA ARG A 122 -0.78 16.66 15.52
C ARG A 122 -0.63 17.29 16.89
N TYR A 123 0.05 18.44 16.99
CA TYR A 123 0.34 19.10 18.26
C TYR A 123 -0.68 20.18 18.61
N CYS A 124 -1.16 20.96 17.64
CA CYS A 124 -2.07 22.08 17.90
C CYS A 124 -3.38 22.02 17.08
N GLY A 125 -3.57 21.02 16.22
CA GLY A 125 -4.79 20.88 15.42
C GLY A 125 -4.90 21.84 14.22
N CYS A 126 -3.96 22.75 14.02
CA CYS A 126 -3.98 23.66 12.88
C CYS A 126 -3.88 22.89 11.55
N VAL A 127 -4.70 23.26 10.56
CA VAL A 127 -4.67 22.70 9.22
C VAL A 127 -3.83 23.59 8.30
N ASN A 128 -2.72 23.06 7.77
CA ASN A 128 -1.89 23.73 6.78
C ASN A 128 -2.46 23.50 5.37
N GLY A 129 -3.26 24.46 4.87
CA GLY A 129 -3.85 24.38 3.52
C GLY A 129 -2.84 24.46 2.38
N GLN A 130 -1.66 25.05 2.63
CA GLN A 130 -0.64 25.28 1.60
C GLN A 130 0.34 24.11 1.41
N LEU A 131 0.24 23.06 2.25
CA LEU A 131 1.16 21.92 2.18
C LEU A 131 1.02 21.19 0.84
N ALA A 132 2.12 21.13 0.09
CA ALA A 132 2.17 20.46 -1.21
C ALA A 132 2.34 18.93 -1.05
N ILE A 133 1.97 18.18 -2.10
CA ILE A 133 2.11 16.70 -2.09
C ILE A 133 3.59 16.28 -2.02
N ALA A 134 4.49 17.07 -2.56
CA ALA A 134 5.92 16.78 -2.58
C ALA A 134 6.62 17.03 -1.24
N ASP A 135 6.02 17.82 -0.35
CA ASP A 135 6.63 18.16 0.92
C ASP A 135 6.65 16.94 1.86
N ARG A 136 7.82 16.54 2.27
CA ARG A 136 8.02 15.43 3.22
C ARG A 136 8.06 15.92 4.66
N GLU A 137 8.61 17.10 4.87
CA GLU A 137 8.71 17.79 6.17
C GLU A 137 8.14 19.19 6.05
N TRP A 138 7.51 19.68 7.09
CA TRP A 138 6.94 21.01 7.13
C TRP A 138 6.94 21.60 8.54
N THR A 139 6.99 22.94 8.64
CA THR A 139 6.89 23.64 9.92
C THR A 139 5.46 24.15 10.09
N CYS A 140 4.85 23.85 11.25
CA CYS A 140 3.50 24.31 11.56
C CYS A 140 3.47 25.84 11.66
N PRO A 141 2.60 26.54 10.89
CA PRO A 141 2.56 28.00 10.89
C PRO A 141 2.03 28.58 12.22
N VAL A 142 1.40 27.79 13.06
CA VAL A 142 0.82 28.24 14.35
C VAL A 142 1.75 27.93 15.51
N CYS A 143 2.21 26.67 15.66
CA CYS A 143 3.03 26.29 16.83
C CYS A 143 4.53 26.20 16.55
N GLY A 144 4.98 26.45 15.32
CA GLY A 144 6.40 26.48 14.93
C GLY A 144 7.13 25.13 14.93
N ARG A 145 6.43 24.01 15.21
CA ARG A 145 7.06 22.69 15.26
C ARG A 145 7.34 22.15 13.87
N MET A 146 8.52 21.58 13.69
CA MET A 146 8.87 20.80 12.50
C MET A 146 8.22 19.41 12.57
N ILE A 147 7.66 18.96 11.48
CA ILE A 147 6.77 17.79 11.39
C ILE A 147 7.18 16.95 10.18
N ASP A 148 7.49 15.68 10.41
CA ASP A 148 7.48 14.67 9.34
C ASP A 148 6.03 14.39 8.94
N ARG A 149 5.72 14.55 7.67
CA ARG A 149 4.37 14.48 7.12
C ARG A 149 3.73 13.10 7.29
N ASP A 150 4.49 12.04 7.01
CA ASP A 150 3.97 10.67 7.01
C ASP A 150 3.72 10.18 8.45
N ILE A 151 4.63 10.48 9.38
CA ILE A 151 4.46 10.20 10.81
C ILE A 151 3.29 11.00 11.39
N ASN A 152 3.17 12.27 11.01
CA ASN A 152 2.06 13.12 11.44
C ASN A 152 0.71 12.56 10.98
N ALA A 153 0.61 12.19 9.69
CA ALA A 153 -0.60 11.58 9.13
C ALA A 153 -0.97 10.29 9.88
N ALA A 154 -0.01 9.40 10.11
CA ALA A 154 -0.26 8.15 10.83
C ALA A 154 -0.82 8.38 12.25
N ILE A 155 -0.28 9.36 12.97
CA ILE A 155 -0.76 9.71 14.32
C ILE A 155 -2.16 10.31 14.26
N ASN A 156 -2.44 11.20 13.31
CA ASN A 156 -3.75 11.81 13.14
C ASN A 156 -4.81 10.77 12.74
N ILE A 157 -4.49 9.84 11.82
CA ILE A 157 -5.37 8.72 11.44
C ILE A 157 -5.69 7.86 12.66
N LYS A 158 -4.67 7.52 13.47
CA LYS A 158 -4.87 6.77 14.69
C LYS A 158 -5.82 7.50 15.66
N ASN A 159 -5.57 8.77 15.93
CA ASN A 159 -6.36 9.55 16.88
C ASN A 159 -7.81 9.71 16.41
N GLU A 160 -8.02 9.98 15.13
CA GLU A 160 -9.39 10.07 14.55
C GLU A 160 -10.10 8.72 14.62
N GLY A 161 -9.43 7.63 14.27
CA GLY A 161 -10.02 6.29 14.36
C GLY A 161 -10.39 5.92 15.80
N LEU A 162 -9.57 6.25 16.79
CA LEU A 162 -9.90 6.02 18.20
C LEU A 162 -11.06 6.87 18.66
N ARG A 163 -11.15 8.14 18.22
CA ARG A 163 -12.29 9.02 18.50
C ARG A 163 -13.63 8.46 17.99
N MET A 164 -13.61 7.72 16.88
CA MET A 164 -14.83 7.11 16.29
C MET A 164 -15.39 5.93 17.11
N ILE A 165 -14.60 5.37 18.01
CA ILE A 165 -15.00 4.19 18.80
C ILE A 165 -15.05 4.45 20.31
N SER A 166 -14.71 5.67 20.73
CA SER A 166 -14.88 6.17 22.11
C SER A 166 -16.30 6.68 22.31
#